data_af682fe7c634f2858060940443690853
#
_entry.id   af682fe7c634f2858060940443690853
#
_cell.length_a   1.000
_cell.length_b   1.000
_cell.length_c   1.000
_cell.angle_alpha   90.00
_cell.angle_beta   90.00
_cell.angle_gamma   90.00
#
_symmetry.space_group_name_H-M   'P 1'
#
loop_
_entity.id
_entity.type
_entity.pdbx_description
1 polymer ?
#
loop_
_entity_poly.entity_id
_entity_poly.type
_entity_poly.pdbx_seq_one_letter_code
_entity_poly.pdbx_strand_id
1 'polypeptide(L)'
;AKKGGKGKKKRAPGSGQKIRVDIRRNKQVRARDQNLTHELLSDEVAAEDASYGERITGKGSLSRRRTVVGVEAEDDQLVRVVDPEGCLTGRVTSFVGLACQVQCEATGVTFECSIRGVLRTLARDSRNVVVTGDRVLFRQEGDSYQGVIERIEPRHGVLSRNSHRREHMIVANIDQVLIVTSVAEPDLKTNLIDRYLMMAERHGVKAVICINKIDLVDPIDVQQAANMYGRIGYPVVLASSHDGRGIDQLRSYLVGRQTAVSGQSGVGKSSLL
;
A
#
# COMPACT_ATOMS: atom_id res chain seq x y z
N ALA A 1 57.01 13.40 0.68
CA ALA A 1 55.69 13.83 1.14
C ALA A 1 54.73 12.60 1.21
N LYS A 2 54.57 12.06 2.43
CA LYS A 2 53.64 10.92 2.70
C LYS A 2 52.22 11.47 2.89
N LYS A 3 51.31 11.13 1.98
CA LYS A 3 49.84 11.32 2.21
C LYS A 3 49.33 10.13 3.01
N GLY A 4 48.95 10.38 4.27
CA GLY A 4 48.33 9.41 5.13
C GLY A 4 46.89 9.12 4.68
N GLY A 5 46.62 7.88 4.35
CA GLY A 5 45.26 7.39 4.10
C GLY A 5 44.45 7.38 5.41
N LYS A 6 43.38 8.17 5.47
CA LYS A 6 42.38 8.08 6.56
C LYS A 6 41.59 6.79 6.41
N GLY A 7 41.90 5.79 7.26
CA GLY A 7 41.13 4.57 7.38
C GLY A 7 39.69 4.89 7.77
N LYS A 8 38.73 4.42 6.98
CA LYS A 8 37.29 4.42 7.33
C LYS A 8 37.10 3.52 8.56
N LYS A 9 36.88 4.11 9.74
CA LYS A 9 36.41 3.37 10.91
C LYS A 9 35.08 2.69 10.56
N LYS A 10 35.04 1.36 10.65
CA LYS A 10 33.80 0.60 10.62
C LYS A 10 32.90 1.12 11.76
N ARG A 11 31.73 1.66 11.42
CA ARG A 11 30.73 2.08 12.40
C ARG A 11 30.15 0.84 13.09
N ALA A 12 29.94 0.95 14.40
CA ALA A 12 29.27 -0.08 15.19
C ALA A 12 27.82 -0.27 14.71
N PRO A 13 27.27 -1.50 14.74
CA PRO A 13 25.88 -1.74 14.41
C PRO A 13 25.00 -0.93 15.37
N GLY A 14 24.09 -0.10 14.81
CA GLY A 14 23.16 0.74 15.58
C GLY A 14 23.38 2.25 15.50
N SER A 15 24.43 2.76 14.82
CA SER A 15 24.67 4.21 14.66
C SER A 15 24.08 4.76 13.36
N GLY A 16 22.77 4.76 13.23
CA GLY A 16 22.08 5.42 12.10
C GLY A 16 22.24 6.94 12.12
N GLN A 17 22.08 7.57 10.95
CA GLN A 17 22.12 9.04 10.83
C GLN A 17 21.03 9.71 11.68
N LYS A 18 21.38 10.88 12.25
CA LYS A 18 20.38 11.73 12.93
C LYS A 18 19.69 12.59 11.88
N ILE A 19 18.40 12.34 11.63
CA ILE A 19 17.59 13.11 10.70
C ILE A 19 16.62 13.98 11.47
N ARG A 20 16.53 15.28 11.13
CA ARG A 20 15.53 16.19 11.67
C ARG A 20 14.27 16.11 10.84
N VAL A 21 13.20 15.66 11.46
CA VAL A 21 11.89 15.49 10.85
C VAL A 21 10.94 16.59 11.33
N ASP A 22 10.27 17.29 10.40
CA ASP A 22 9.24 18.28 10.75
C ASP A 22 7.96 17.55 11.18
N ILE A 23 7.42 17.91 12.32
CA ILE A 23 6.14 17.37 12.81
C ILE A 23 5.01 18.10 12.08
N ARG A 24 3.99 17.37 11.60
CA ARG A 24 2.79 17.97 11.01
C ARG A 24 2.20 19.03 11.91
N ARG A 25 1.83 20.18 11.34
CA ARG A 25 0.98 21.15 12.05
C ARG A 25 -0.34 20.45 12.37
N ASN A 26 -0.61 20.28 13.66
CA ASN A 26 -1.96 20.01 14.10
C ASN A 26 -2.79 21.24 13.69
N LYS A 27 -3.59 21.14 12.66
CA LYS A 27 -4.61 22.15 12.35
C LYS A 27 -5.66 22.01 13.45
N GLN A 28 -5.43 22.67 14.57
CA GLN A 28 -6.53 22.97 15.48
C GLN A 28 -7.45 23.94 14.73
N VAL A 29 -8.43 23.39 14.04
CA VAL A 29 -9.70 24.08 13.88
C VAL A 29 -10.21 24.17 15.32
N ARG A 30 -10.28 25.36 15.86
CA ARG A 30 -11.04 25.62 17.09
C ARG A 30 -12.47 25.19 16.73
N ALA A 31 -12.86 24.00 17.14
CA ALA A 31 -14.24 23.56 17.07
C ALA A 31 -15.03 24.46 18.01
N ARG A 32 -15.67 25.47 17.45
CA ARG A 32 -16.69 26.29 18.14
C ARG A 32 -18.06 25.60 18.13
N ASP A 33 -18.22 24.54 17.33
CA ASP A 33 -19.42 23.71 17.28
C ASP A 33 -19.08 22.27 17.60
N GLN A 34 -19.59 21.78 18.72
CA GLN A 34 -19.48 20.39 19.18
C GLN A 34 -20.53 19.48 18.51
N ASN A 35 -20.89 19.71 17.27
CA ASN A 35 -21.81 18.85 16.52
C ASN A 35 -21.04 17.82 15.67
N LEU A 36 -20.31 16.94 16.36
CA LEU A 36 -19.71 15.72 15.77
C LEU A 36 -20.71 14.88 14.99
N THR A 37 -22.00 14.94 15.36
CA THR A 37 -23.06 14.18 14.69
C THR A 37 -23.39 14.73 13.29
N HIS A 38 -23.20 16.01 13.03
CA HIS A 38 -23.46 16.62 11.73
C HIS A 38 -22.29 16.40 10.75
N GLU A 39 -21.07 16.32 11.24
CA GLU A 39 -19.88 16.01 10.42
C GLU A 39 -19.81 14.54 10.04
N LEU A 40 -20.35 13.63 10.87
CA LEU A 40 -20.46 12.20 10.56
C LEU A 40 -21.59 11.86 9.57
N LEU A 41 -22.57 12.76 9.41
CA LEU A 41 -23.69 12.61 8.46
C LEU A 41 -23.41 13.24 7.09
N SER A 42 -22.43 14.13 6.99
CA SER A 42 -21.93 14.63 5.72
C SER A 42 -20.71 13.80 5.34
N ASP A 43 -20.79 12.89 4.43
CA ASP A 43 -19.79 11.94 3.89
C ASP A 43 -18.38 12.53 3.61
N GLU A 44 -17.99 13.64 4.20
CA GLU A 44 -16.76 14.37 3.95
C GLU A 44 -15.62 14.08 4.94
N VAL A 45 -15.91 13.44 6.08
CA VAL A 45 -14.88 13.08 7.07
C VAL A 45 -15.02 11.62 7.44
N ALA A 46 -14.15 10.78 6.90
CA ALA A 46 -14.03 9.42 7.37
C ALA A 46 -13.69 9.42 8.87
N ALA A 47 -14.31 8.53 9.65
CA ALA A 47 -14.14 8.39 11.10
C ALA A 47 -12.67 8.24 11.57
N GLU A 48 -11.74 8.04 10.63
CA GLU A 48 -10.30 7.94 10.85
C GLU A 48 -9.60 9.31 11.05
N ASP A 49 -10.26 10.44 10.76
CA ASP A 49 -9.71 11.78 10.99
C ASP A 49 -10.04 12.35 12.39
N ALA A 50 -10.80 11.62 13.20
CA ALA A 50 -11.00 11.95 14.60
C ALA A 50 -9.66 11.79 15.34
N SER A 51 -9.00 12.93 15.56
CA SER A 51 -7.65 13.06 16.06
C SER A 51 -7.48 12.47 17.45
N TYR A 52 -6.88 11.30 17.56
CA TYR A 52 -6.10 10.97 18.76
C TYR A 52 -4.73 11.67 18.65
N GLY A 53 -4.74 13.00 18.81
CA GLY A 53 -3.52 13.80 18.82
C GLY A 53 -2.93 13.83 20.21
N GLU A 54 -1.72 13.31 20.39
CA GLU A 54 -0.85 13.75 21.48
C GLU A 54 -0.81 15.29 21.49
N ARG A 55 -1.29 15.91 22.56
CA ARG A 55 -1.19 17.36 22.75
C ARG A 55 0.27 17.74 22.97
N ILE A 56 0.94 18.14 21.91
CA ILE A 56 2.26 18.78 22.03
C ILE A 56 2.04 20.28 22.20
N THR A 57 2.05 20.74 23.46
CA THR A 57 2.07 22.16 23.81
C THR A 57 3.52 22.65 23.75
N GLY A 58 3.92 23.23 22.62
CA GLY A 58 5.22 23.87 22.44
C GLY A 58 5.09 25.26 21.84
N LYS A 59 5.61 26.29 22.50
CA LYS A 59 5.71 27.65 21.99
C LYS A 59 6.96 27.77 21.09
N GLY A 60 6.79 27.86 19.76
CA GLY A 60 7.85 28.20 18.84
C GLY A 60 8.12 27.18 17.69
N SER A 61 8.83 27.62 16.66
CA SER A 61 9.15 26.79 15.48
C SER A 61 10.14 25.66 15.76
N LEU A 62 10.96 25.78 16.79
CA LEU A 62 11.96 24.78 17.22
C LEU A 62 11.32 23.51 17.80
N SER A 63 10.11 23.61 18.39
CA SER A 63 9.40 22.47 18.96
C SER A 63 8.71 21.59 17.91
N ARG A 64 8.73 21.99 16.64
CA ARG A 64 8.10 21.26 15.52
C ARG A 64 9.04 20.30 14.81
N ARG A 65 10.32 20.28 15.20
CA ARG A 65 11.31 19.38 14.61
C ARG A 65 11.72 18.31 15.60
N ARG A 66 11.46 17.07 15.28
CA ARG A 66 11.91 15.92 16.07
C ARG A 66 13.16 15.33 15.41
N THR A 67 14.19 15.09 16.19
CA THR A 67 15.36 14.35 15.70
C THR A 67 15.07 12.87 15.84
N VAL A 68 15.03 12.15 14.74
CA VAL A 68 14.95 10.71 14.72
C VAL A 68 16.35 10.16 14.54
N VAL A 69 16.74 9.25 15.42
CA VAL A 69 18.06 8.58 15.41
C VAL A 69 17.87 7.15 14.91
N GLY A 70 18.84 6.63 14.16
CA GLY A 70 18.75 5.25 13.67
C GLY A 70 17.90 5.12 12.41
N VAL A 71 18.02 6.07 11.49
CA VAL A 71 17.34 6.04 10.18
C VAL A 71 18.42 6.00 9.10
N GLU A 72 18.24 5.15 8.13
CA GLU A 72 19.06 5.08 6.91
C GLU A 72 18.18 5.31 5.69
N ALA A 73 18.77 5.82 4.61
CA ALA A 73 18.09 5.94 3.33
C ALA A 73 18.40 4.68 2.51
N GLU A 74 17.36 3.93 2.18
CA GLU A 74 17.39 2.81 1.24
C GLU A 74 16.41 3.12 0.11
N ASP A 75 16.85 3.06 -1.15
CA ASP A 75 16.04 3.31 -2.35
C ASP A 75 15.14 4.57 -2.24
N ASP A 76 15.74 5.70 -1.81
CA ASP A 76 15.03 6.98 -1.55
C ASP A 76 13.98 6.94 -0.41
N GLN A 77 13.88 5.85 0.33
CA GLN A 77 12.99 5.73 1.49
C GLN A 77 13.77 5.81 2.81
N LEU A 78 13.18 6.47 3.80
CA LEU A 78 13.76 6.56 5.13
C LEU A 78 13.35 5.31 5.93
N VAL A 79 14.30 4.42 6.14
CA VAL A 79 14.08 3.16 6.85
C VAL A 79 14.72 3.24 8.24
N ARG A 80 14.02 2.76 9.24
CA ARG A 80 14.53 2.70 10.61
C ARG A 80 15.54 1.54 10.73
N VAL A 81 16.72 1.83 11.28
CA VAL A 81 17.67 0.78 11.67
C VAL A 81 17.17 0.11 12.94
N VAL A 82 16.92 -1.17 12.85
CA VAL A 82 16.44 -2.03 13.96
C VAL A 82 17.39 -3.21 14.07
N ASP A 83 17.69 -3.60 15.29
CA ASP A 83 18.40 -4.85 15.53
C ASP A 83 17.45 -6.02 15.18
N PRO A 84 17.81 -6.87 14.23
CA PRO A 84 16.97 -7.99 13.80
C PRO A 84 16.82 -9.08 14.90
N GLU A 85 17.67 -9.07 15.92
CA GLU A 85 17.57 -10.06 17.01
C GLU A 85 16.23 -9.94 17.74
N GLY A 86 15.45 -11.03 17.73
CA GLY A 86 14.11 -11.10 18.31
C GLY A 86 13.00 -10.43 17.51
N CYS A 87 13.26 -10.03 16.26
CA CYS A 87 12.23 -9.59 15.34
C CYS A 87 11.83 -10.71 14.37
N LEU A 88 10.55 -10.74 14.03
CA LEU A 88 9.98 -11.63 13.04
C LEU A 88 9.73 -10.84 11.75
N THR A 89 9.88 -11.49 10.60
CA THR A 89 9.47 -10.94 9.32
C THR A 89 8.02 -11.33 9.03
N GLY A 90 7.26 -10.38 8.48
CA GLY A 90 5.88 -10.63 8.13
C GLY A 90 5.37 -9.69 7.05
N ARG A 91 4.18 -10.03 6.54
CA ARG A 91 3.47 -9.25 5.54
C ARG A 91 2.16 -8.72 6.11
N VAL A 92 1.89 -7.46 5.89
CA VAL A 92 0.62 -6.84 6.28
C VAL A 92 -0.48 -7.32 5.34
N THR A 93 -1.50 -7.96 5.88
CA THR A 93 -2.64 -8.49 5.13
C THR A 93 -3.84 -7.56 5.14
N SER A 94 -4.09 -6.91 6.28
CA SER A 94 -5.23 -5.99 6.42
C SER A 94 -5.06 -5.02 7.60
N PHE A 95 -5.97 -4.06 7.67
CA PHE A 95 -6.11 -3.13 8.80
C PHE A 95 -7.41 -3.40 9.54
N VAL A 96 -7.36 -3.39 10.86
CA VAL A 96 -8.52 -3.48 11.75
C VAL A 96 -8.41 -2.37 12.79
N GLY A 97 -9.11 -1.26 12.55
CA GLY A 97 -9.01 -0.08 13.43
C GLY A 97 -7.63 0.56 13.44
N LEU A 98 -6.95 0.56 14.58
CA LEU A 98 -5.60 1.12 14.75
C LEU A 98 -4.49 0.06 14.65
N ALA A 99 -4.83 -1.21 14.50
CA ALA A 99 -3.92 -2.32 14.41
C ALA A 99 -3.86 -2.88 12.98
N CYS A 100 -2.75 -3.53 12.66
CA CYS A 100 -2.52 -4.22 11.40
C CYS A 100 -2.53 -5.71 11.63
N GLN A 101 -3.13 -6.48 10.73
CA GLN A 101 -2.95 -7.92 10.69
C GLN A 101 -1.66 -8.21 9.91
N VAL A 102 -0.72 -8.87 10.56
CA VAL A 102 0.58 -9.22 9.98
C VAL A 102 0.71 -10.74 9.96
N GLN A 103 0.83 -11.32 8.78
CA GLN A 103 1.12 -12.73 8.61
C GLN A 103 2.64 -12.95 8.68
N CYS A 104 3.09 -13.74 9.64
CA CYS A 104 4.49 -14.11 9.78
C CYS A 104 4.93 -14.98 8.60
N GLU A 105 6.03 -14.62 7.93
CA GLU A 105 6.53 -15.37 6.77
C GLU A 105 7.07 -16.76 7.15
N ALA A 106 7.61 -16.92 8.36
CA ALA A 106 8.21 -18.18 8.81
C ALA A 106 7.16 -19.21 9.26
N THR A 107 6.09 -18.77 9.93
CA THR A 107 5.10 -19.67 10.57
C THR A 107 3.74 -19.65 9.89
N GLY A 108 3.46 -18.65 9.03
CA GLY A 108 2.14 -18.43 8.45
C GLY A 108 1.09 -17.91 9.42
N VAL A 109 1.44 -17.77 10.70
CA VAL A 109 0.53 -17.30 11.75
C VAL A 109 0.29 -15.81 11.61
N THR A 110 -0.95 -15.37 11.85
CA THR A 110 -1.33 -13.95 11.80
C THR A 110 -1.28 -13.32 13.18
N PHE A 111 -0.61 -12.18 13.27
CA PHE A 111 -0.47 -11.37 14.49
C PHE A 111 -1.22 -10.05 14.33
N GLU A 112 -1.82 -9.58 15.41
CA GLU A 112 -2.36 -8.24 15.50
C GLU A 112 -1.26 -7.29 15.97
N CYS A 113 -0.79 -6.42 15.08
CA CYS A 113 0.37 -5.57 15.33
C CYS A 113 -0.02 -4.10 15.42
N SER A 114 0.48 -3.43 16.44
CA SER A 114 0.46 -1.98 16.56
C SER A 114 1.62 -1.34 15.77
N ILE A 115 1.48 -0.06 15.39
CA ILE A 115 2.52 0.67 14.65
C ILE A 115 3.28 1.56 15.62
N ARG A 116 4.60 1.40 15.69
CA ARG A 116 5.45 2.23 16.54
C ARG A 116 5.37 3.71 16.15
N GLY A 117 5.24 4.59 17.15
CA GLY A 117 5.04 6.04 16.93
C GLY A 117 6.11 6.71 16.05
N VAL A 118 7.36 6.23 16.08
CA VAL A 118 8.45 6.74 15.23
C VAL A 118 8.14 6.54 13.74
N LEU A 119 7.55 5.40 13.35
CA LEU A 119 7.20 5.13 11.95
C LEU A 119 6.15 6.12 11.43
N ARG A 120 5.19 6.50 12.29
CA ARG A 120 4.21 7.55 11.97
C ARG A 120 4.87 8.92 11.72
N THR A 121 6.00 9.17 12.37
CA THR A 121 6.75 10.41 12.19
C THR A 121 7.56 10.40 10.89
N LEU A 122 8.03 9.24 10.43
CA LEU A 122 8.79 9.08 9.18
C LEU A 122 7.90 9.15 7.94
N ALA A 123 6.67 8.67 8.02
CA ALA A 123 5.71 8.68 6.91
C ALA A 123 5.05 10.07 6.72
N ARG A 124 5.83 11.06 6.24
CA ARG A 124 5.42 12.48 6.18
C ARG A 124 4.28 12.79 5.23
N ASP A 125 4.26 12.15 4.07
CA ASP A 125 3.43 12.54 2.92
C ASP A 125 2.30 11.55 2.62
N SER A 126 2.32 10.37 3.24
CA SER A 126 1.28 9.37 3.09
C SER A 126 0.28 9.42 4.24
N ARG A 127 -1.00 9.26 3.94
CA ARG A 127 -2.05 9.14 4.96
C ARG A 127 -1.86 7.87 5.80
N ASN A 128 -1.47 6.79 5.14
CA ASN A 128 -1.22 5.50 5.76
C ASN A 128 0.28 5.24 5.89
N VAL A 129 0.73 5.04 7.11
CA VAL A 129 2.14 4.69 7.41
C VAL A 129 2.46 3.32 6.89
N VAL A 130 1.53 2.38 7.08
CA VAL A 130 1.59 0.98 6.66
C VAL A 130 0.42 0.74 5.73
N VAL A 131 0.61 -0.05 4.69
CA VAL A 131 -0.43 -0.45 3.75
C VAL A 131 -0.42 -1.97 3.55
N THR A 132 -1.53 -2.49 3.04
CA THR A 132 -1.62 -3.92 2.70
C THR A 132 -0.51 -4.31 1.74
N GLY A 133 0.13 -5.44 1.99
CA GLY A 133 1.27 -5.94 1.21
C GLY A 133 2.64 -5.49 1.73
N ASP A 134 2.73 -4.54 2.67
CA ASP A 134 4.01 -4.15 3.24
C ASP A 134 4.72 -5.34 3.90
N ARG A 135 6.01 -5.44 3.63
CA ARG A 135 6.91 -6.32 4.39
C ARG A 135 7.42 -5.56 5.60
N VAL A 136 7.32 -6.17 6.76
CA VAL A 136 7.63 -5.52 8.04
C VAL A 136 8.47 -6.42 8.91
N LEU A 137 9.32 -5.79 9.73
CA LEU A 137 9.89 -6.41 10.90
C LEU A 137 9.02 -6.04 12.10
N PHE A 138 8.55 -7.04 12.81
CA PHE A 138 7.74 -6.84 14.00
C PHE A 138 8.25 -7.68 15.15
N ARG A 139 8.00 -7.24 16.35
CA ARG A 139 8.35 -7.96 17.59
C ARG A 139 7.08 -8.43 18.26
N GLN A 140 7.02 -9.72 18.59
CA GLN A 140 5.91 -10.29 19.36
C GLN A 140 5.93 -9.75 20.79
N GLU A 141 4.76 -9.48 21.35
CA GLU A 141 4.58 -9.06 22.75
C GLU A 141 4.11 -10.26 23.59
N GLY A 142 5.02 -10.79 24.41
CA GLY A 142 4.75 -11.95 25.25
C GLY A 142 4.43 -13.21 24.43
N ASP A 143 3.57 -14.08 24.97
CA ASP A 143 3.12 -15.32 24.33
C ASP A 143 1.81 -15.14 23.53
N SER A 144 1.37 -13.89 23.34
CA SER A 144 0.14 -13.56 22.61
C SER A 144 0.39 -13.42 21.10
N TYR A 145 -0.69 -13.48 20.31
CA TYR A 145 -0.66 -13.16 18.88
C TYR A 145 -0.71 -11.64 18.64
N GLN A 146 -0.06 -10.87 19.53
CA GLN A 146 0.08 -9.42 19.44
C GLN A 146 1.53 -9.04 19.20
N GLY A 147 1.75 -7.88 18.53
CA GLY A 147 3.09 -7.42 18.27
C GLY A 147 3.16 -5.93 17.94
N VAL A 148 4.40 -5.45 17.77
CA VAL A 148 4.70 -4.08 17.39
C VAL A 148 5.53 -4.06 16.12
N ILE A 149 5.08 -3.34 15.11
CA ILE A 149 5.85 -3.10 13.88
C ILE A 149 6.99 -2.14 14.22
N GLU A 150 8.22 -2.62 14.07
CA GLU A 150 9.44 -1.91 14.36
C GLU A 150 10.04 -1.25 13.12
N ARG A 151 9.90 -1.88 11.94
CA ARG A 151 10.43 -1.42 10.67
C ARG A 151 9.50 -1.81 9.53
N ILE A 152 9.41 -0.96 8.53
CA ILE A 152 8.79 -1.23 7.24
C ILE A 152 9.92 -1.34 6.22
N GLU A 153 9.94 -2.42 5.46
CA GLU A 153 10.93 -2.64 4.41
C GLU A 153 10.65 -1.75 3.19
N PRO A 154 11.66 -1.44 2.37
CA PRO A 154 11.47 -0.70 1.13
C PRO A 154 10.38 -1.33 0.25
N ARG A 155 9.53 -0.46 -0.29
CA ARG A 155 8.41 -0.88 -1.12
C ARG A 155 8.82 -0.96 -2.59
N HIS A 156 8.36 -2.01 -3.26
CA HIS A 156 8.36 -2.11 -4.71
C HIS A 156 6.93 -2.27 -5.21
N GLY A 157 6.62 -1.83 -6.44
CA GLY A 157 5.29 -2.02 -7.02
C GLY A 157 4.16 -1.52 -6.12
N VAL A 158 3.88 -0.22 -6.18
CA VAL A 158 2.86 0.42 -5.35
C VAL A 158 1.67 0.81 -6.22
N LEU A 159 0.44 0.59 -5.75
CA LEU A 159 -0.74 1.23 -6.31
C LEU A 159 -1.23 2.31 -5.37
N SER A 160 -1.44 3.50 -5.91
CA SER A 160 -1.91 4.65 -5.15
C SER A 160 -3.09 5.32 -5.84
N ARG A 161 -3.89 6.03 -5.08
CA ARG A 161 -4.98 6.87 -5.56
C ARG A 161 -4.75 8.31 -5.15
N ASN A 162 -4.86 9.24 -6.08
CA ASN A 162 -4.83 10.66 -5.77
C ASN A 162 -6.19 11.12 -5.25
N SER A 163 -6.21 11.72 -4.07
CA SER A 163 -7.38 12.36 -3.49
C SER A 163 -6.97 13.72 -2.88
N HIS A 164 -7.63 14.80 -3.29
CA HIS A 164 -7.44 16.14 -2.73
C HIS A 164 -5.98 16.56 -2.50
N ARG A 165 -5.13 16.45 -3.53
CA ARG A 165 -3.69 16.79 -3.52
C ARG A 165 -2.81 15.89 -2.65
N ARG A 166 -3.29 14.73 -2.25
CA ARG A 166 -2.50 13.72 -1.53
C ARG A 166 -2.58 12.39 -2.23
N GLU A 167 -1.46 11.72 -2.27
CA GLU A 167 -1.37 10.35 -2.75
C GLU A 167 -1.74 9.39 -1.62
N HIS A 168 -2.71 8.52 -1.87
CA HIS A 168 -3.11 7.46 -0.96
C HIS A 168 -2.61 6.14 -1.51
N MET A 169 -1.62 5.56 -0.88
CA MET A 169 -1.19 4.21 -1.18
C MET A 169 -2.29 3.23 -0.75
N ILE A 170 -2.65 2.33 -1.64
CA ILE A 170 -3.70 1.32 -1.42
C ILE A 170 -3.06 -0.02 -1.10
N VAL A 171 -2.05 -0.42 -1.88
CA VAL A 171 -1.32 -1.68 -1.75
C VAL A 171 0.12 -1.49 -2.17
N ALA A 172 1.04 -2.23 -1.55
CA ALA A 172 2.47 -2.22 -1.88
C ALA A 172 2.99 -3.64 -2.12
N ASN A 173 4.20 -3.72 -2.65
CA ASN A 173 4.93 -4.96 -2.91
C ASN A 173 4.16 -5.93 -3.82
N ILE A 174 3.60 -5.37 -4.90
CA ILE A 174 2.93 -6.13 -5.96
C ILE A 174 3.77 -6.16 -7.23
N ASP A 175 3.71 -7.30 -7.93
CA ASP A 175 4.37 -7.48 -9.21
C ASP A 175 3.51 -7.00 -10.37
N GLN A 176 2.18 -7.08 -10.20
CA GLN A 176 1.22 -6.75 -11.25
C GLN A 176 -0.16 -6.38 -10.72
N VAL A 177 -0.94 -5.71 -11.56
CA VAL A 177 -2.37 -5.47 -11.34
C VAL A 177 -3.20 -6.24 -12.37
N LEU A 178 -4.19 -6.98 -11.89
CA LEU A 178 -5.24 -7.58 -12.72
C LEU A 178 -6.43 -6.63 -12.78
N ILE A 179 -6.66 -6.05 -13.95
CA ILE A 179 -7.78 -5.15 -14.20
C ILE A 179 -8.94 -6.01 -14.72
N VAL A 180 -9.91 -6.29 -13.85
CA VAL A 180 -11.10 -7.07 -14.22
C VAL A 180 -12.20 -6.13 -14.66
N THR A 181 -12.72 -6.36 -15.85
CA THR A 181 -13.90 -5.71 -16.40
C THR A 181 -14.86 -6.75 -16.93
N SER A 182 -16.09 -6.39 -17.23
CA SER A 182 -17.07 -7.26 -17.87
C SER A 182 -17.42 -6.71 -19.24
N VAL A 183 -17.86 -7.61 -20.11
CA VAL A 183 -18.39 -7.24 -21.43
C VAL A 183 -19.78 -6.64 -21.29
N ALA A 184 -20.58 -7.26 -20.43
CA ALA A 184 -21.95 -6.86 -20.13
C ALA A 184 -22.23 -7.02 -18.62
N GLU A 185 -23.19 -6.27 -18.10
CA GLU A 185 -23.68 -6.34 -16.73
C GLU A 185 -22.62 -6.31 -15.62
N PRO A 186 -21.89 -5.21 -15.49
CA PRO A 186 -22.02 -3.90 -16.14
C PRO A 186 -21.31 -3.82 -17.49
N ASP A 187 -21.70 -2.86 -18.33
CA ASP A 187 -21.09 -2.61 -19.63
C ASP A 187 -19.59 -2.32 -19.52
N LEU A 188 -18.87 -2.66 -20.60
CA LEU A 188 -17.45 -2.44 -20.73
C LEU A 188 -17.12 -0.94 -20.69
N LYS A 189 -16.33 -0.52 -19.71
CA LYS A 189 -15.90 0.87 -19.53
C LYS A 189 -14.39 1.01 -19.83
N THR A 190 -14.04 1.34 -21.05
CA THR A 190 -12.66 1.54 -21.47
C THR A 190 -11.96 2.63 -20.65
N ASN A 191 -12.63 3.74 -20.35
CA ASN A 191 -12.09 4.82 -19.51
C ASN A 191 -11.62 4.33 -18.12
N LEU A 192 -12.25 3.29 -17.59
CA LEU A 192 -11.84 2.71 -16.31
C LEU A 192 -10.57 1.89 -16.47
N ILE A 193 -10.47 1.12 -17.54
CA ILE A 193 -9.26 0.35 -17.89
C ILE A 193 -8.08 1.33 -18.06
N ASP A 194 -8.26 2.39 -18.86
CA ASP A 194 -7.23 3.41 -19.13
C ASP A 194 -6.71 4.05 -17.84
N ARG A 195 -7.60 4.36 -16.90
CA ARG A 195 -7.21 4.92 -15.59
C ARG A 195 -6.35 3.96 -14.77
N TYR A 196 -6.66 2.67 -14.78
CA TYR A 196 -5.83 1.66 -14.10
C TYR A 196 -4.51 1.44 -14.80
N LEU A 197 -4.49 1.45 -16.14
CA LEU A 197 -3.26 1.35 -16.92
C LEU A 197 -2.33 2.54 -16.63
N MET A 198 -2.85 3.76 -16.68
CA MET A 198 -2.07 4.97 -16.33
C MET A 198 -1.50 4.90 -14.90
N MET A 199 -2.27 4.36 -13.97
CA MET A 199 -1.81 4.19 -12.58
C MET A 199 -0.69 3.13 -12.49
N ALA A 200 -0.85 2.01 -13.19
CA ALA A 200 0.14 0.94 -13.24
C ALA A 200 1.46 1.42 -13.86
N GLU A 201 1.39 2.11 -15.01
CA GLU A 201 2.56 2.69 -15.69
C GLU A 201 3.29 3.70 -14.82
N ARG A 202 2.55 4.59 -14.15
CA ARG A 202 3.14 5.58 -13.26
C ARG A 202 4.00 4.97 -12.14
N HIS A 203 3.63 3.80 -11.68
CA HIS A 203 4.32 3.10 -10.58
C HIS A 203 5.20 1.93 -11.05
N GLY A 204 5.38 1.75 -12.35
CA GLY A 204 6.18 0.67 -12.93
C GLY A 204 5.61 -0.73 -12.64
N VAL A 205 4.30 -0.85 -12.40
CA VAL A 205 3.61 -2.12 -12.13
C VAL A 205 3.05 -2.69 -13.43
N LYS A 206 3.28 -3.97 -13.68
CA LYS A 206 2.72 -4.65 -14.86
C LYS A 206 1.19 -4.71 -14.77
N ALA A 207 0.50 -4.57 -15.90
CA ALA A 207 -0.95 -4.69 -15.96
C ALA A 207 -1.37 -5.88 -16.83
N VAL A 208 -2.38 -6.62 -16.37
CA VAL A 208 -3.09 -7.65 -17.13
C VAL A 208 -4.56 -7.27 -17.15
N ILE A 209 -5.18 -7.28 -18.32
CA ILE A 209 -6.60 -6.97 -18.48
C ILE A 209 -7.36 -8.28 -18.60
N CYS A 210 -8.38 -8.46 -17.76
CA CYS A 210 -9.30 -9.59 -17.86
C CYS A 210 -10.69 -9.07 -18.21
N ILE A 211 -11.19 -9.43 -19.37
CA ILE A 211 -12.56 -9.14 -19.82
C ILE A 211 -13.40 -10.37 -19.51
N ASN A 212 -14.19 -10.29 -18.45
CA ASN A 212 -15.03 -11.40 -17.95
C ASN A 212 -16.43 -11.37 -18.53
N LYS A 213 -17.19 -12.44 -18.32
CA LYS A 213 -18.57 -12.66 -18.77
C LYS A 213 -18.73 -12.71 -20.30
N ILE A 214 -17.72 -13.25 -20.99
CA ILE A 214 -17.78 -13.41 -22.46
C ILE A 214 -18.86 -14.39 -22.92
N ASP A 215 -19.46 -15.13 -22.00
CA ASP A 215 -20.61 -16.00 -22.23
C ASP A 215 -21.90 -15.25 -22.55
N LEU A 216 -21.96 -13.94 -22.21
CA LEU A 216 -23.16 -13.11 -22.37
C LEU A 216 -23.26 -12.42 -23.74
N VAL A 217 -22.22 -12.46 -24.57
CA VAL A 217 -22.16 -11.73 -25.85
C VAL A 217 -21.49 -12.56 -26.94
N ASP A 218 -21.65 -12.10 -28.19
CA ASP A 218 -20.93 -12.70 -29.30
C ASP A 218 -19.41 -12.42 -29.17
N PRO A 219 -18.54 -13.42 -29.37
CA PRO A 219 -17.08 -13.25 -29.34
C PRO A 219 -16.56 -12.14 -30.24
N ILE A 220 -17.24 -11.82 -31.33
CA ILE A 220 -16.86 -10.76 -32.28
C ILE A 220 -16.89 -9.39 -31.61
N ASP A 221 -17.91 -9.12 -30.77
CA ASP A 221 -18.11 -7.82 -30.12
C ASP A 221 -17.00 -7.54 -29.09
N VAL A 222 -16.50 -8.58 -28.45
CA VAL A 222 -15.43 -8.47 -27.45
C VAL A 222 -14.05 -8.28 -28.10
N GLN A 223 -13.88 -8.86 -29.27
CA GLN A 223 -12.57 -8.92 -29.92
C GLN A 223 -12.04 -7.54 -30.30
N GLN A 224 -12.91 -6.60 -30.62
CA GLN A 224 -12.53 -5.23 -30.94
C GLN A 224 -11.87 -4.54 -29.73
N ALA A 225 -12.49 -4.62 -28.54
CA ALA A 225 -11.94 -4.06 -27.32
C ALA A 225 -10.65 -4.75 -26.89
N ALA A 226 -10.59 -6.09 -26.99
CA ALA A 226 -9.39 -6.86 -26.67
C ALA A 226 -8.22 -6.51 -27.60
N ASN A 227 -8.47 -6.38 -28.90
CA ASN A 227 -7.47 -6.04 -29.89
C ASN A 227 -6.91 -4.63 -29.67
N MET A 228 -7.71 -3.66 -29.24
CA MET A 228 -7.27 -2.30 -28.94
C MET A 228 -6.13 -2.30 -27.91
N TYR A 229 -6.32 -2.98 -26.78
CA TYR A 229 -5.32 -3.05 -25.72
C TYR A 229 -4.15 -3.97 -26.06
N GLY A 230 -4.42 -5.09 -26.73
CA GLY A 230 -3.39 -6.02 -27.19
C GLY A 230 -2.40 -5.36 -28.16
N ARG A 231 -2.86 -4.48 -29.07
CA ARG A 231 -2.01 -3.76 -30.03
C ARG A 231 -1.05 -2.76 -29.38
N ILE A 232 -1.40 -2.23 -28.24
CA ILE A 232 -0.52 -1.34 -27.46
C ILE A 232 0.34 -2.09 -26.44
N GLY A 233 0.28 -3.45 -26.45
CA GLY A 233 1.20 -4.31 -25.73
C GLY A 233 0.71 -4.83 -24.37
N TYR A 234 -0.53 -4.58 -23.98
CA TYR A 234 -1.07 -5.15 -22.76
C TYR A 234 -1.61 -6.57 -22.96
N PRO A 235 -1.30 -7.52 -22.06
CA PRO A 235 -1.94 -8.82 -22.05
C PRO A 235 -3.45 -8.67 -21.80
N VAL A 236 -4.25 -9.26 -22.69
CA VAL A 236 -5.71 -9.29 -22.54
C VAL A 236 -6.16 -10.75 -22.49
N VAL A 237 -6.90 -11.08 -21.45
CA VAL A 237 -7.50 -12.40 -21.27
C VAL A 237 -9.02 -12.24 -21.36
N LEU A 238 -9.61 -13.00 -22.26
CA LEU A 238 -11.05 -13.14 -22.39
C LEU A 238 -11.51 -14.31 -21.52
N ALA A 239 -12.35 -14.08 -20.53
CA ALA A 239 -12.72 -15.08 -19.54
C ALA A 239 -14.24 -15.15 -19.29
N SER A 240 -14.68 -16.31 -18.87
CA SER A 240 -15.99 -16.51 -18.27
C SER A 240 -15.83 -17.38 -17.03
N SER A 241 -16.17 -16.81 -15.88
CA SER A 241 -16.24 -17.56 -14.62
C SER A 241 -17.42 -18.55 -14.58
N HIS A 242 -18.38 -18.44 -15.51
CA HIS A 242 -19.55 -19.29 -15.59
C HIS A 242 -19.25 -20.61 -16.29
N ASP A 243 -18.58 -20.56 -17.44
CA ASP A 243 -18.29 -21.74 -18.28
C ASP A 243 -16.82 -22.15 -18.28
N GLY A 244 -15.96 -21.42 -17.57
CA GLY A 244 -14.53 -21.76 -17.41
C GLY A 244 -13.62 -21.32 -18.54
N ARG A 245 -14.14 -20.71 -19.61
CA ARG A 245 -13.30 -20.22 -20.71
C ARG A 245 -12.28 -19.20 -20.23
N GLY A 246 -11.03 -19.29 -20.70
CA GLY A 246 -9.95 -18.36 -20.41
C GLY A 246 -9.37 -18.43 -18.99
N ILE A 247 -9.91 -19.28 -18.11
CA ILE A 247 -9.45 -19.36 -16.70
C ILE A 247 -8.01 -19.91 -16.62
N ASP A 248 -7.66 -20.92 -17.40
CA ASP A 248 -6.29 -21.47 -17.39
C ASP A 248 -5.28 -20.44 -17.92
N GLN A 249 -5.67 -19.68 -18.95
CA GLN A 249 -4.84 -18.57 -19.45
C GLN A 249 -4.67 -17.51 -18.37
N LEU A 250 -5.74 -17.11 -17.69
CA LEU A 250 -5.68 -16.16 -16.57
C LEU A 250 -4.74 -16.67 -15.47
N ARG A 251 -4.90 -17.94 -15.09
CA ARG A 251 -4.06 -18.59 -14.08
C ARG A 251 -2.58 -18.51 -14.44
N SER A 252 -2.22 -18.73 -15.70
CA SER A 252 -0.81 -18.66 -16.15
C SER A 252 -0.16 -17.28 -15.93
N TYR A 253 -0.95 -16.21 -15.96
CA TYR A 253 -0.48 -14.85 -15.63
C TYR A 253 -0.33 -14.61 -14.13
N LEU A 254 -1.08 -15.33 -13.29
CA LEU A 254 -1.14 -15.07 -11.85
C LEU A 254 -0.14 -15.89 -11.04
N VAL A 255 0.19 -17.10 -11.51
CA VAL A 255 1.07 -18.02 -10.78
C VAL A 255 2.43 -17.39 -10.51
N GLY A 256 2.87 -17.46 -9.24
CA GLY A 256 4.18 -16.98 -8.80
C GLY A 256 4.32 -15.46 -8.72
N ARG A 257 3.21 -14.71 -8.80
CA ARG A 257 3.22 -13.24 -8.76
C ARG A 257 2.29 -12.68 -7.70
N GLN A 258 2.73 -11.63 -7.04
CA GLN A 258 1.88 -10.84 -6.14
C GLN A 258 0.98 -9.94 -7.00
N THR A 259 -0.30 -10.27 -7.06
CA THR A 259 -1.25 -9.60 -7.97
C THR A 259 -2.30 -8.84 -7.18
N ALA A 260 -2.40 -7.52 -7.42
CA ALA A 260 -3.56 -6.75 -6.97
C ALA A 260 -4.71 -6.90 -7.97
N VAL A 261 -5.89 -7.25 -7.49
CA VAL A 261 -7.08 -7.36 -8.34
C VAL A 261 -7.93 -6.12 -8.18
N SER A 262 -8.23 -5.47 -9.30
CA SER A 262 -9.04 -4.25 -9.32
C SER A 262 -10.10 -4.31 -10.42
N GLY A 263 -11.16 -3.53 -10.26
CA GLY A 263 -12.26 -3.47 -11.22
C GLY A 263 -13.57 -3.05 -10.58
N GLN A 264 -14.56 -2.73 -11.39
CA GLN A 264 -15.88 -2.27 -10.97
C GLN A 264 -16.61 -3.35 -10.12
N SER A 265 -17.58 -2.92 -9.32
CA SER A 265 -18.48 -3.87 -8.65
C SER A 265 -19.31 -4.64 -9.69
N GLY A 266 -19.59 -5.92 -9.45
CA GLY A 266 -20.41 -6.76 -10.33
C GLY A 266 -19.70 -7.37 -11.54
N VAL A 267 -18.41 -7.07 -11.81
CA VAL A 267 -17.65 -7.63 -12.95
C VAL A 267 -17.20 -9.09 -12.74
N GLY A 268 -17.45 -9.67 -11.56
CA GLY A 268 -17.13 -11.07 -11.27
C GLY A 268 -15.73 -11.31 -10.69
N LYS A 269 -15.09 -10.32 -10.02
CA LYS A 269 -13.76 -10.50 -9.38
C LYS A 269 -13.73 -11.68 -8.42
N SER A 270 -14.70 -11.78 -7.52
CA SER A 270 -14.77 -12.87 -6.53
C SER A 270 -15.10 -14.23 -7.13
N SER A 271 -15.65 -14.27 -8.33
CA SER A 271 -15.96 -15.52 -9.03
C SER A 271 -14.77 -16.05 -9.84
N LEU A 272 -13.81 -15.15 -10.18
CA LEU A 272 -12.59 -15.50 -10.90
C LEU A 272 -11.47 -15.98 -9.96
N LEU A 273 -11.52 -15.61 -8.66
CA LEU A 273 -10.54 -15.94 -7.62
C LEU A 273 -10.95 -17.17 -6.82
#